data_0ba398732709c5cb1f20a69b50baf945
#
_entry.id   0ba398732709c5cb1f20a69b50baf945
#
_cell.length_a   1.000
_cell.length_b   1.000
_cell.length_c   1.000
_cell.angle_alpha   90.00
_cell.angle_beta   90.00
_cell.angle_gamma   90.00
#
_symmetry.space_group_name_H-M   'P 1'
#
loop_
_entity.id
_entity.type
_entity.pdbx_description
1 polymer ?
#
loop_
_entity_poly.entity_id
_entity_poly.type
_entity_poly.pdbx_seq_one_letter_code
_entity_poly.pdbx_strand_id
1 'polypeptide(L)'
;MVFKEIGKTKVKVQRYICKRCSKTFQTDLTSLVDKNSNFTNELKSESEHLISDYLGSLKNVCKSFKKFFGITVSHQTIENWLFVNENILEFDLGRCSGYYVFDVGWIKINGEWKYRHTLLDSISNCIVADAIYDTEDENTVEKFLRESTVNKNKIAITTDLDKKYASIIPKLGFKHQLCIFHTKKSLNKQLKTFKDKNRISDEEYQECHKQLKIIKDLFDLNDYDEFKKEVTSLIHRKEEFHPVIYKIIKKSIRPRYKSFIRHLKDKRIEKTSNKIENAFQKTMPKSRKRTFKTKRGVLKRIYRRDLIWNDNRKKDFENQQSF
;
A
#
# COMPACT_ATOMS: atom_id res chain seq x y z
N MET A 1 17.34 -37.72 8.47
CA MET A 1 16.74 -37.16 9.69
C MET A 1 16.10 -35.85 9.37
N VAL A 2 14.97 -35.53 9.96
CA VAL A 2 14.21 -34.30 9.74
C VAL A 2 14.03 -33.59 11.07
N PHE A 3 14.13 -32.26 11.05
CA PHE A 3 13.84 -31.41 12.20
C PHE A 3 12.39 -30.92 12.13
N LYS A 4 11.65 -31.17 13.19
CA LYS A 4 10.29 -30.71 13.46
C LYS A 4 10.28 -29.84 14.71
N GLU A 5 9.15 -29.21 15.00
CA GLU A 5 8.92 -28.44 16.24
C GLU A 5 9.14 -29.29 17.52
N ILE A 6 9.05 -30.61 17.41
CA ILE A 6 9.38 -31.56 18.50
C ILE A 6 10.86 -31.98 18.50
N GLY A 7 11.71 -31.32 17.71
CA GLY A 7 13.15 -31.63 17.61
C GLY A 7 13.50 -32.56 16.45
N LYS A 8 14.60 -33.29 16.58
CA LYS A 8 15.15 -34.16 15.54
C LYS A 8 14.46 -35.50 15.45
N THR A 9 13.81 -35.81 14.36
CA THR A 9 13.04 -37.05 14.15
C THR A 9 13.59 -37.89 13.01
N LYS A 10 13.63 -39.21 13.17
CA LYS A 10 13.94 -40.15 12.09
C LYS A 10 12.67 -40.42 11.28
N VAL A 11 12.74 -40.20 9.97
CA VAL A 11 11.67 -40.54 9.05
C VAL A 11 12.10 -41.78 8.27
N LYS A 12 11.27 -42.83 8.29
CA LYS A 12 11.45 -44.02 7.45
C LYS A 12 10.79 -43.76 6.11
N VAL A 13 11.54 -43.99 5.04
CA VAL A 13 11.08 -43.78 3.66
C VAL A 13 11.10 -45.10 2.95
N GLN A 14 10.00 -45.54 2.40
CA GLN A 14 9.91 -46.76 1.57
C GLN A 14 10.45 -46.46 0.19
N ARG A 15 11.36 -47.34 -0.30
CA ARG A 15 11.88 -47.31 -1.63
C ARG A 15 11.20 -48.41 -2.46
N TYR A 16 10.83 -48.10 -3.67
CA TYR A 16 10.17 -48.99 -4.62
C TYR A 16 11.00 -49.12 -5.90
N ILE A 17 10.85 -50.26 -6.57
CA ILE A 17 11.44 -50.51 -7.89
C ILE A 17 10.28 -50.78 -8.86
N CYS A 18 10.24 -50.07 -9.98
CA CYS A 18 9.30 -50.35 -11.05
C CYS A 18 9.65 -51.68 -11.73
N LYS A 19 8.74 -52.66 -11.68
CA LYS A 19 8.95 -53.97 -12.34
C LYS A 19 9.11 -53.88 -13.84
N ARG A 20 8.58 -52.84 -14.48
CA ARG A 20 8.61 -52.69 -15.95
C ARG A 20 9.90 -52.01 -16.46
N CYS A 21 10.42 -51.02 -15.77
CA CYS A 21 11.56 -50.25 -16.26
C CYS A 21 12.75 -50.19 -15.28
N SER A 22 12.71 -50.96 -14.19
CA SER A 22 13.72 -51.04 -13.13
C SER A 22 14.11 -49.70 -12.48
N LYS A 23 13.39 -48.61 -12.78
CA LYS A 23 13.61 -47.32 -12.11
C LYS A 23 13.16 -47.39 -10.65
N THR A 24 13.94 -46.79 -9.76
CA THR A 24 13.61 -46.68 -8.35
C THR A 24 12.88 -45.37 -8.06
N PHE A 25 11.92 -45.41 -7.15
CA PHE A 25 11.26 -44.23 -6.59
C PHE A 25 11.02 -44.47 -5.10
N GLN A 26 10.73 -43.39 -4.36
CA GLN A 26 10.51 -43.46 -2.91
C GLN A 26 9.23 -42.74 -2.57
N THR A 27 8.74 -42.95 -1.31
CA THR A 27 7.61 -42.21 -0.78
C THR A 27 7.83 -40.72 -0.94
N ASP A 28 6.86 -40.03 -1.51
CA ASP A 28 6.89 -38.57 -1.63
C ASP A 28 6.68 -37.93 -0.25
N LEU A 29 7.61 -37.08 0.14
CA LEU A 29 7.59 -36.33 1.40
C LEU A 29 7.46 -34.83 1.18
N THR A 30 7.15 -34.37 -0.03
CA THR A 30 7.12 -32.93 -0.36
C THR A 30 6.09 -32.15 0.46
N SER A 31 5.00 -32.78 0.88
CA SER A 31 4.03 -32.19 1.80
C SER A 31 4.60 -31.90 3.20
N LEU A 32 5.58 -32.70 3.64
CA LEU A 32 6.20 -32.57 4.97
C LEU A 32 7.50 -31.75 4.91
N VAL A 33 8.32 -31.99 3.87
CA VAL A 33 9.68 -31.48 3.77
C VAL A 33 10.00 -31.21 2.30
N ASP A 34 10.49 -30.01 1.99
CA ASP A 34 10.94 -29.70 0.63
C ASP A 34 12.11 -30.58 0.21
N LYS A 35 12.23 -30.78 -1.10
CA LYS A 35 13.34 -31.52 -1.70
C LYS A 35 14.68 -30.96 -1.21
N ASN A 36 15.55 -31.85 -0.74
CA ASN A 36 16.88 -31.51 -0.20
C ASN A 36 16.87 -30.66 1.08
N SER A 37 15.75 -30.56 1.79
CA SER A 37 15.66 -29.91 3.10
C SER A 37 15.67 -30.93 4.23
N ASN A 38 16.29 -30.57 5.36
CA ASN A 38 16.24 -31.31 6.61
C ASN A 38 15.22 -30.73 7.59
N PHE A 39 14.50 -29.68 7.21
CA PHE A 39 13.56 -28.95 8.05
C PHE A 39 12.16 -29.06 7.47
N THR A 40 11.16 -29.30 8.32
CA THR A 40 9.76 -29.40 7.90
C THR A 40 9.23 -28.08 7.41
N ASN A 41 8.23 -28.13 6.52
CA ASN A 41 7.55 -26.92 6.02
C ASN A 41 6.85 -26.18 7.15
N GLU A 42 6.33 -26.89 8.15
CA GLU A 42 5.74 -26.34 9.37
C GLU A 42 6.75 -25.51 10.17
N LEU A 43 7.98 -26.03 10.39
CA LEU A 43 9.03 -25.28 11.08
C LEU A 43 9.46 -24.01 10.32
N LYS A 44 9.43 -24.06 8.98
CA LYS A 44 9.67 -22.88 8.14
C LYS A 44 8.57 -21.84 8.30
N SER A 45 7.31 -22.27 8.29
CA SER A 45 6.15 -21.42 8.53
C SER A 45 6.20 -20.76 9.91
N GLU A 46 6.58 -21.53 10.96
CA GLU A 46 6.73 -20.98 12.31
C GLU A 46 7.80 -19.89 12.37
N SER A 47 8.92 -20.05 11.64
CA SER A 47 9.94 -19.00 11.55
C SER A 47 9.41 -17.72 10.92
N GLU A 48 8.53 -17.85 9.95
CA GLU A 48 7.88 -16.72 9.28
C GLU A 48 6.92 -15.98 10.23
N HIS A 49 6.11 -16.70 11.00
CA HIS A 49 5.24 -16.13 12.03
C HIS A 49 6.04 -15.37 13.09
N LEU A 50 7.09 -15.98 13.65
CA LEU A 50 7.92 -15.33 14.66
C LEU A 50 8.56 -14.03 14.18
N ILE A 51 8.91 -13.92 12.90
CA ILE A 51 9.50 -12.71 12.33
C ILE A 51 8.41 -11.66 11.99
N SER A 52 7.33 -12.08 11.37
CA SER A 52 6.35 -11.19 10.80
C SER A 52 5.35 -10.68 11.82
N ASP A 53 4.85 -11.56 12.68
CA ASP A 53 3.77 -11.24 13.59
C ASP A 53 4.31 -10.75 14.94
N TYR A 54 5.35 -11.39 15.45
CA TYR A 54 5.97 -11.03 16.73
C TYR A 54 7.19 -10.11 16.58
N LEU A 55 7.50 -9.67 15.35
CA LEU A 55 8.59 -8.73 15.08
C LEU A 55 9.98 -9.21 15.53
N GLY A 56 10.15 -10.52 15.55
CA GLY A 56 11.41 -11.16 15.93
C GLY A 56 12.54 -10.80 14.95
N SER A 57 13.75 -10.58 15.47
CA SER A 57 14.93 -10.58 14.59
C SER A 57 15.32 -12.01 14.24
N LEU A 58 16.00 -12.22 13.11
CA LEU A 58 16.51 -13.54 12.73
C LEU A 58 17.30 -14.20 13.87
N LYS A 59 18.12 -13.43 14.61
CA LYS A 59 18.88 -13.92 15.77
C LYS A 59 17.96 -14.35 16.92
N ASN A 60 16.87 -13.63 17.15
CA ASN A 60 15.90 -14.00 18.21
C ASN A 60 15.15 -15.28 17.83
N VAL A 61 14.78 -15.45 16.55
CA VAL A 61 14.14 -16.68 16.07
C VAL A 61 15.09 -17.87 16.23
N CYS A 62 16.38 -17.74 15.90
CA CYS A 62 17.38 -18.78 16.18
C CYS A 62 17.44 -19.16 17.67
N LYS A 63 17.41 -18.16 18.57
CA LYS A 63 17.38 -18.39 20.01
C LYS A 63 16.11 -19.09 20.46
N SER A 64 14.95 -18.68 19.93
CA SER A 64 13.66 -19.31 20.22
C SER A 64 13.64 -20.77 19.78
N PHE A 65 14.11 -21.07 18.57
CA PHE A 65 14.20 -22.43 18.05
C PHE A 65 15.10 -23.33 18.93
N LYS A 66 16.25 -22.80 19.35
CA LYS A 66 17.13 -23.52 20.27
C LYS A 66 16.45 -23.75 21.64
N LYS A 67 15.79 -22.74 22.19
CA LYS A 67 15.17 -22.75 23.48
C LYS A 67 13.93 -23.65 23.55
N PHE A 68 13.01 -23.53 22.59
CA PHE A 68 11.71 -24.22 22.64
C PHE A 68 11.72 -25.56 21.94
N PHE A 69 12.50 -25.71 20.86
CA PHE A 69 12.49 -26.92 20.02
C PHE A 69 13.81 -27.73 20.11
N GLY A 70 14.82 -27.22 20.82
CA GLY A 70 16.16 -27.84 20.86
C GLY A 70 16.88 -27.82 19.51
N ILE A 71 16.43 -26.99 18.53
CA ILE A 71 16.93 -26.98 17.15
C ILE A 71 17.90 -25.83 16.98
N THR A 72 19.13 -26.14 16.55
CA THR A 72 20.10 -25.12 16.17
C THR A 72 20.02 -24.89 14.66
N VAL A 73 19.65 -23.67 14.27
CA VAL A 73 19.55 -23.21 12.88
C VAL A 73 20.27 -21.87 12.73
N SER A 74 20.95 -21.67 11.62
CA SER A 74 21.62 -20.40 11.34
C SER A 74 20.61 -19.31 10.94
N HIS A 75 20.92 -18.05 11.24
CA HIS A 75 20.09 -16.95 10.79
C HIS A 75 20.00 -16.88 9.25
N GLN A 76 21.08 -17.27 8.55
CA GLN A 76 21.08 -17.34 7.08
C GLN A 76 20.11 -18.39 6.55
N THR A 77 20.01 -19.56 7.23
CA THR A 77 19.05 -20.61 6.87
C THR A 77 17.61 -20.09 7.01
N ILE A 78 17.29 -19.43 8.14
CA ILE A 78 15.98 -18.82 8.34
C ILE A 78 15.73 -17.73 7.27
N GLU A 79 16.72 -16.90 6.98
CA GLU A 79 16.61 -15.90 5.92
C GLU A 79 16.29 -16.49 4.55
N ASN A 80 16.88 -17.64 4.22
CA ASN A 80 16.62 -18.33 2.95
C ASN A 80 15.19 -18.91 2.90
N TRP A 81 14.65 -19.39 4.01
CA TRP A 81 13.24 -19.87 4.04
C TRP A 81 12.23 -18.77 3.77
N LEU A 82 12.54 -17.53 4.12
CA LEU A 82 11.70 -16.36 3.92
C LEU A 82 11.86 -15.79 2.50
N PHE A 83 11.95 -16.61 1.48
CA PHE A 83 12.13 -16.12 0.12
C PHE A 83 10.92 -15.31 -0.34
N VAL A 84 11.17 -14.12 -0.87
CA VAL A 84 10.16 -13.24 -1.49
C VAL A 84 10.75 -12.70 -2.79
N ASN A 85 9.95 -12.60 -3.83
CA ASN A 85 10.34 -11.91 -5.05
C ASN A 85 10.68 -10.44 -4.73
N GLU A 86 11.85 -9.98 -5.17
CA GLU A 86 12.34 -8.63 -4.86
C GLU A 86 11.76 -7.53 -5.80
N ASN A 87 10.93 -7.90 -6.76
CA ASN A 87 10.30 -6.98 -7.70
C ASN A 87 8.99 -6.42 -7.12
N ILE A 88 7.88 -6.69 -7.78
CA ILE A 88 6.55 -6.31 -7.32
C ILE A 88 5.93 -7.50 -6.57
N LEU A 89 5.45 -7.24 -5.36
CA LEU A 89 4.64 -8.16 -4.59
C LEU A 89 3.22 -8.05 -5.11
N GLU A 90 2.74 -9.03 -5.86
CA GLU A 90 1.35 -9.11 -6.29
C GLU A 90 0.59 -10.11 -5.44
N PHE A 91 -0.67 -9.77 -5.14
CA PHE A 91 -1.56 -10.61 -4.35
C PHE A 91 -2.71 -11.10 -5.22
N ASP A 92 -2.96 -12.42 -5.18
CA ASP A 92 -4.10 -12.98 -5.87
C ASP A 92 -5.39 -12.65 -5.10
N LEU A 93 -6.17 -11.78 -5.69
CA LEU A 93 -7.49 -11.37 -5.18
C LEU A 93 -8.64 -11.99 -6.00
N GLY A 94 -8.34 -12.88 -6.95
CA GLY A 94 -9.27 -13.35 -7.94
C GLY A 94 -9.63 -12.24 -8.93
N ARG A 95 -10.63 -11.41 -8.60
CA ARG A 95 -11.07 -10.30 -9.47
C ARG A 95 -10.89 -8.95 -8.79
N CYS A 96 -10.18 -8.03 -9.44
CA CYS A 96 -10.07 -6.64 -9.00
C CYS A 96 -11.24 -5.80 -9.54
N SER A 97 -11.72 -4.86 -8.71
CA SER A 97 -12.89 -4.03 -9.03
C SER A 97 -12.66 -3.04 -10.18
N GLY A 98 -11.43 -2.59 -10.35
CA GLY A 98 -11.07 -1.49 -11.26
C GLY A 98 -11.04 -0.11 -10.61
N TYR A 99 -11.42 -0.01 -9.35
CA TYR A 99 -11.36 1.20 -8.52
C TYR A 99 -10.23 1.07 -7.51
N TYR A 100 -9.25 1.95 -7.60
CA TYR A 100 -8.05 1.83 -6.78
C TYR A 100 -7.75 3.09 -6.01
N VAL A 101 -6.99 2.93 -4.94
CA VAL A 101 -6.26 4.01 -4.26
C VAL A 101 -4.78 3.71 -4.37
N PHE A 102 -3.99 4.69 -4.76
CA PHE A 102 -2.54 4.58 -4.86
C PHE A 102 -1.87 5.64 -3.98
N ASP A 103 -0.83 5.24 -3.27
CA ASP A 103 -0.01 6.15 -2.47
C ASP A 103 1.42 5.62 -2.32
N VAL A 104 2.34 6.51 -1.97
CA VAL A 104 3.76 6.20 -1.76
C VAL A 104 4.14 6.47 -0.31
N GLY A 105 4.47 5.41 0.39
CA GLY A 105 4.97 5.47 1.77
C GLY A 105 6.50 5.54 1.83
N TRP A 106 7.06 6.21 2.82
CA TRP A 106 8.50 6.31 3.01
C TRP A 106 8.99 5.31 4.05
N ILE A 107 10.08 4.59 3.75
CA ILE A 107 10.72 3.61 4.61
C ILE A 107 12.22 3.85 4.62
N LYS A 108 12.86 3.72 5.78
CA LYS A 108 14.32 3.85 5.91
C LYS A 108 14.98 2.47 5.90
N ILE A 109 15.88 2.23 4.96
CA ILE A 109 16.64 0.98 4.83
C ILE A 109 18.13 1.31 4.92
N ASN A 110 18.81 0.72 5.86
CA ASN A 110 20.23 0.97 6.12
C ASN A 110 20.61 2.46 6.19
N GLY A 111 19.75 3.27 6.80
CA GLY A 111 20.00 4.70 6.90
C GLY A 111 19.48 5.55 5.74
N GLU A 112 19.13 4.98 4.60
CA GLU A 112 18.66 5.67 3.40
C GLU A 112 17.12 5.61 3.27
N TRP A 113 16.51 6.67 2.77
CA TRP A 113 15.09 6.70 2.45
C TRP A 113 14.81 5.96 1.15
N LYS A 114 13.80 5.08 1.18
CA LYS A 114 13.26 4.34 0.04
C LYS A 114 11.75 4.51 0.01
N TYR A 115 11.13 4.19 -1.11
CA TYR A 115 9.75 4.53 -1.42
C TYR A 115 8.94 3.24 -1.60
N ARG A 116 7.95 3.05 -0.74
CA ARG A 116 6.98 1.95 -0.80
C ARG A 116 5.81 2.39 -1.66
N HIS A 117 5.67 1.83 -2.85
CA HIS A 117 4.54 2.03 -3.75
C HIS A 117 3.49 0.98 -3.46
N THR A 118 2.27 1.39 -3.16
CA THR A 118 1.18 0.47 -2.83
C THR A 118 -0.06 0.80 -3.65
N LEU A 119 -0.65 -0.22 -4.27
CA LEU A 119 -1.93 -0.15 -4.96
C LEU A 119 -2.96 -0.96 -4.17
N LEU A 120 -4.08 -0.34 -3.79
CA LEU A 120 -5.15 -0.93 -3.02
C LEU A 120 -6.45 -0.89 -3.84
N ASP A 121 -7.15 -2.01 -3.94
CA ASP A 121 -8.51 -2.07 -4.48
C ASP A 121 -9.48 -1.45 -3.47
N SER A 122 -10.14 -0.36 -3.87
CA SER A 122 -10.93 0.45 -2.94
C SER A 122 -12.27 -0.20 -2.57
N ILE A 123 -12.76 -1.15 -3.33
CA ILE A 123 -14.03 -1.85 -3.06
C ILE A 123 -13.79 -2.98 -2.04
N SER A 124 -12.85 -3.87 -2.33
CA SER A 124 -12.50 -4.96 -1.42
C SER A 124 -11.63 -4.50 -0.23
N ASN A 125 -11.06 -3.30 -0.31
CA ASN A 125 -10.07 -2.78 0.63
C ASN A 125 -8.83 -3.68 0.78
N CYS A 126 -8.52 -4.49 -0.24
CA CYS A 126 -7.36 -5.36 -0.30
C CYS A 126 -6.19 -4.70 -1.03
N ILE A 127 -4.96 -4.96 -0.58
CA ILE A 127 -3.75 -4.55 -1.28
C ILE A 127 -3.59 -5.44 -2.52
N VAL A 128 -3.50 -4.81 -3.69
CA VAL A 128 -3.35 -5.48 -4.99
C VAL A 128 -1.89 -5.75 -5.29
N ALA A 129 -1.05 -4.75 -5.03
CA ALA A 129 0.39 -4.84 -5.27
C ALA A 129 1.16 -3.88 -4.36
N ASP A 130 2.39 -4.25 -4.08
CA ASP A 130 3.32 -3.48 -3.27
C ASP A 130 4.76 -3.63 -3.79
N ALA A 131 5.55 -2.56 -3.73
CA ALA A 131 6.95 -2.60 -4.14
C ALA A 131 7.79 -1.55 -3.42
N ILE A 132 9.11 -1.76 -3.37
CA ILE A 132 10.06 -0.77 -2.84
C ILE A 132 11.02 -0.34 -3.94
N TYR A 133 11.07 0.97 -4.15
CA TYR A 133 11.97 1.62 -5.10
C TYR A 133 12.91 2.60 -4.41
N ASP A 134 13.98 2.94 -5.10
CA ASP A 134 14.96 3.92 -4.65
C ASP A 134 14.47 5.36 -4.86
N THR A 135 13.57 5.56 -5.82
CA THR A 135 12.98 6.85 -6.19
C THR A 135 11.45 6.77 -6.27
N GLU A 136 10.81 7.93 -6.27
CA GLU A 136 9.38 8.06 -6.55
C GLU A 136 9.12 8.98 -7.77
N ASP A 137 10.03 8.95 -8.74
CA ASP A 137 9.89 9.72 -9.97
C ASP A 137 8.75 9.21 -10.87
N GLU A 138 8.47 9.95 -11.96
CA GLU A 138 7.41 9.66 -12.92
C GLU A 138 7.55 8.26 -13.53
N ASN A 139 8.77 7.88 -13.92
CA ASN A 139 9.04 6.61 -14.57
C ASN A 139 8.80 5.43 -13.64
N THR A 140 9.26 5.56 -12.38
CA THR A 140 9.10 4.52 -11.36
C THR A 140 7.62 4.31 -11.02
N VAL A 141 6.85 5.40 -10.87
CA VAL A 141 5.41 5.33 -10.61
C VAL A 141 4.65 4.75 -11.81
N GLU A 142 4.96 5.21 -13.03
CA GLU A 142 4.32 4.67 -14.24
C GLU A 142 4.59 3.18 -14.40
N LYS A 143 5.84 2.76 -14.21
CA LYS A 143 6.25 1.36 -14.26
C LYS A 143 5.45 0.52 -13.26
N PHE A 144 5.44 0.92 -11.98
CA PHE A 144 4.71 0.20 -10.94
C PHE A 144 3.23 0.06 -11.27
N LEU A 145 2.54 1.17 -11.59
CA LEU A 145 1.10 1.14 -11.89
C LEU A 145 0.79 0.32 -13.14
N ARG A 146 1.62 0.41 -14.18
CA ARG A 146 1.47 -0.39 -15.40
C ARG A 146 1.56 -1.87 -15.11
N GLU A 147 2.62 -2.31 -14.43
CA GLU A 147 2.88 -3.72 -14.11
C GLU A 147 1.82 -4.26 -13.16
N SER A 148 1.48 -3.52 -12.09
CA SER A 148 0.48 -3.93 -11.10
C SER A 148 -0.95 -4.04 -11.65
N THR A 149 -1.25 -3.44 -12.80
CA THR A 149 -2.60 -3.42 -13.39
C THR A 149 -2.71 -4.15 -14.71
N VAL A 150 -1.70 -4.95 -15.08
CA VAL A 150 -1.77 -5.86 -16.22
C VAL A 150 -2.95 -6.82 -16.03
N ASN A 151 -3.76 -6.98 -17.06
CA ASN A 151 -4.94 -7.86 -17.07
C ASN A 151 -5.98 -7.59 -15.96
N LYS A 152 -5.96 -6.41 -15.35
CA LYS A 152 -6.93 -5.99 -14.34
C LYS A 152 -7.87 -4.92 -14.91
N ASN A 153 -9.08 -4.81 -14.36
CA ASN A 153 -10.02 -3.75 -14.73
C ASN A 153 -9.44 -2.37 -14.45
N LYS A 154 -9.69 -1.39 -15.33
CA LYS A 154 -9.15 -0.02 -15.26
C LYS A 154 -10.28 0.98 -15.32
N ILE A 155 -10.73 1.50 -14.18
CA ILE A 155 -11.83 2.47 -14.10
C ILE A 155 -11.35 3.78 -13.49
N ALA A 156 -10.86 3.76 -12.25
CA ALA A 156 -10.41 4.98 -11.57
C ALA A 156 -9.30 4.71 -10.56
N ILE A 157 -8.42 5.71 -10.38
CA ILE A 157 -7.41 5.73 -9.30
C ILE A 157 -7.56 7.04 -8.52
N THR A 158 -7.62 6.93 -7.19
CA THR A 158 -7.53 8.06 -6.25
C THR A 158 -6.11 8.19 -5.72
N THR A 159 -5.54 9.39 -5.78
CA THR A 159 -4.20 9.70 -5.26
C THR A 159 -4.19 10.99 -4.44
N ASP A 160 -3.04 11.30 -3.86
CA ASP A 160 -2.75 12.63 -3.34
C ASP A 160 -2.61 13.68 -4.47
N LEU A 161 -2.03 14.85 -4.16
CA LEU A 161 -1.97 16.00 -5.09
C LEU A 161 -0.68 16.08 -5.90
N ASP A 162 0.18 15.07 -5.88
CA ASP A 162 1.44 15.13 -6.63
C ASP A 162 1.14 15.30 -8.13
N LYS A 163 1.84 16.25 -8.74
CA LYS A 163 1.60 16.66 -10.14
C LYS A 163 1.88 15.53 -11.13
N LYS A 164 2.83 14.65 -10.83
CA LYS A 164 3.20 13.51 -11.70
C LYS A 164 2.03 12.60 -12.03
N TYR A 165 1.08 12.44 -11.09
CA TYR A 165 -0.07 11.57 -11.32
C TYR A 165 -1.05 12.07 -12.38
N ALA A 166 -1.07 13.38 -12.63
CA ALA A 166 -1.98 13.99 -13.62
C ALA A 166 -1.70 13.55 -15.05
N SER A 167 -0.43 13.24 -15.38
CA SER A 167 -0.01 12.71 -16.69
C SER A 167 -0.11 11.16 -16.72
N ILE A 168 0.37 10.49 -15.69
CA ILE A 168 0.52 9.03 -15.65
C ILE A 168 -0.84 8.33 -15.66
N ILE A 169 -1.75 8.72 -14.77
CA ILE A 169 -2.99 7.97 -14.54
C ILE A 169 -3.90 7.94 -15.77
N PRO A 170 -4.17 9.07 -16.45
CA PRO A 170 -4.94 9.03 -17.70
C PRO A 170 -4.24 8.26 -18.84
N LYS A 171 -2.90 8.35 -18.93
CA LYS A 171 -2.11 7.59 -19.91
C LYS A 171 -2.25 6.08 -19.74
N LEU A 172 -2.47 5.61 -18.52
CA LEU A 172 -2.71 4.20 -18.21
C LEU A 172 -4.18 3.77 -18.40
N GLY A 173 -5.07 4.68 -18.80
CA GLY A 173 -6.48 4.40 -19.08
C GLY A 173 -7.42 4.57 -17.89
N PHE A 174 -6.98 5.20 -16.80
CA PHE A 174 -7.80 5.42 -15.61
C PHE A 174 -8.38 6.83 -15.54
N LYS A 175 -9.55 6.95 -14.92
CA LYS A 175 -10.05 8.24 -14.42
C LYS A 175 -9.26 8.62 -13.17
N HIS A 176 -8.68 9.82 -13.14
CA HIS A 176 -7.91 10.29 -12.00
C HIS A 176 -8.80 11.07 -11.02
N GLN A 177 -8.93 10.60 -9.79
CA GLN A 177 -9.55 11.31 -8.66
C GLN A 177 -8.45 11.85 -7.73
N LEU A 178 -8.52 13.12 -7.38
CA LEU A 178 -7.65 13.72 -6.37
C LEU A 178 -8.27 13.62 -4.99
N CYS A 179 -7.45 13.27 -4.00
CA CYS A 179 -7.87 13.15 -2.61
C CYS A 179 -8.37 14.49 -2.04
N ILE A 180 -9.63 14.53 -1.62
CA ILE A 180 -10.26 15.73 -1.06
C ILE A 180 -9.60 16.12 0.27
N PHE A 181 -9.25 15.16 1.11
CA PHE A 181 -8.58 15.43 2.39
C PHE A 181 -7.24 16.15 2.18
N HIS A 182 -6.39 15.63 1.30
CA HIS A 182 -5.11 16.27 0.94
C HIS A 182 -5.32 17.64 0.29
N THR A 183 -6.39 17.80 -0.49
CA THR A 183 -6.75 19.10 -1.09
C THR A 183 -7.05 20.13 0.00
N LYS A 184 -7.97 19.84 0.93
CA LYS A 184 -8.30 20.75 2.03
C LYS A 184 -7.06 21.10 2.89
N LYS A 185 -6.20 20.10 3.15
CA LYS A 185 -4.92 20.29 3.87
C LYS A 185 -3.94 21.19 3.11
N SER A 186 -3.80 20.98 1.79
CA SER A 186 -2.93 21.78 0.93
C SER A 186 -3.38 23.23 0.84
N LEU A 187 -4.70 23.50 0.78
CA LEU A 187 -5.25 24.86 0.78
C LEU A 187 -4.87 25.60 2.07
N ASN A 188 -5.04 24.98 3.22
CA ASN A 188 -4.62 25.56 4.50
C ASN A 188 -3.11 25.85 4.54
N LYS A 189 -2.28 24.94 4.01
CA LYS A 189 -0.83 25.12 3.94
C LYS A 189 -0.44 26.29 3.03
N GLN A 190 -1.13 26.47 1.89
CA GLN A 190 -0.89 27.59 0.97
C GLN A 190 -1.18 28.93 1.66
N LEU A 191 -2.31 29.05 2.39
CA LEU A 191 -2.66 30.26 3.10
C LEU A 191 -1.67 30.55 4.25
N LYS A 192 -1.30 29.53 5.03
CA LYS A 192 -0.28 29.68 6.09
C LYS A 192 1.06 30.15 5.52
N THR A 193 1.52 29.55 4.41
CA THR A 193 2.76 29.96 3.74
C THR A 193 2.69 31.41 3.25
N PHE A 194 1.50 31.86 2.80
CA PHE A 194 1.29 33.25 2.41
C PHE A 194 1.43 34.19 3.61
N LYS A 195 0.78 33.86 4.76
CA LYS A 195 0.93 34.59 6.02
C LYS A 195 2.39 34.75 6.42
N ASP A 196 3.12 33.64 6.49
CA ASP A 196 4.51 33.60 6.94
C ASP A 196 5.44 34.44 6.04
N LYS A 197 5.19 34.43 4.70
CA LYS A 197 6.01 35.15 3.73
C LYS A 197 5.73 36.67 3.68
N ASN A 198 4.48 37.06 3.78
CA ASN A 198 4.04 38.44 3.57
C ASN A 198 3.81 39.21 4.88
N ARG A 199 3.98 38.55 6.04
CA ARG A 199 3.81 39.15 7.37
C ARG A 199 2.49 39.94 7.52
N ILE A 200 1.42 39.38 6.95
CA ILE A 200 0.08 39.99 7.06
C ILE A 200 -0.42 39.97 8.49
N SER A 201 -1.31 40.89 8.83
CA SER A 201 -1.91 40.96 10.18
C SER A 201 -2.74 39.71 10.49
N ASP A 202 -3.02 39.50 11.78
CA ASP A 202 -3.87 38.38 12.19
C ASP A 202 -5.32 38.59 11.73
N GLU A 203 -5.80 39.82 11.67
CA GLU A 203 -7.12 40.16 11.16
C GLU A 203 -7.26 39.83 9.69
N GLU A 204 -6.28 40.23 8.86
CA GLU A 204 -6.24 39.91 7.42
C GLU A 204 -6.17 38.41 7.19
N TYR A 205 -5.35 37.69 7.99
CA TYR A 205 -5.29 36.24 7.95
C TYR A 205 -6.62 35.57 8.28
N GLN A 206 -7.33 36.03 9.30
CA GLN A 206 -8.65 35.50 9.68
C GLN A 206 -9.68 35.72 8.57
N GLU A 207 -9.66 36.89 7.93
CA GLU A 207 -10.56 37.18 6.80
C GLU A 207 -10.26 36.22 5.62
N CYS A 208 -8.99 36.08 5.25
CA CYS A 208 -8.58 35.09 4.24
C CYS A 208 -9.00 33.67 4.62
N HIS A 209 -8.96 33.31 5.92
CA HIS A 209 -9.35 32.00 6.39
C HIS A 209 -10.86 31.74 6.26
N LYS A 210 -11.70 32.76 6.50
CA LYS A 210 -13.15 32.70 6.26
C LYS A 210 -13.45 32.47 4.78
N GLN A 211 -12.80 33.24 3.89
CA GLN A 211 -12.95 33.08 2.46
C GLN A 211 -12.44 31.70 1.96
N LEU A 212 -11.35 31.17 2.54
CA LEU A 212 -10.85 29.83 2.23
C LEU A 212 -11.84 28.75 2.66
N LYS A 213 -12.63 28.98 3.71
CA LYS A 213 -13.68 28.07 4.14
C LYS A 213 -14.73 27.89 3.06
N ILE A 214 -15.16 28.95 2.38
CA ILE A 214 -16.11 28.90 1.25
C ILE A 214 -15.60 27.92 0.18
N ILE A 215 -14.30 27.98 -0.16
CA ILE A 215 -13.69 27.06 -1.13
C ILE A 215 -13.66 25.63 -0.62
N LYS A 216 -13.42 25.43 0.69
CA LYS A 216 -13.39 24.07 1.28
C LYS A 216 -14.77 23.44 1.36
N ASP A 217 -15.80 24.25 1.58
CA ASP A 217 -17.19 23.80 1.66
C ASP A 217 -17.71 23.29 0.31
N LEU A 218 -17.15 23.74 -0.83
CA LEU A 218 -17.41 23.14 -2.14
C LEU A 218 -17.20 21.63 -2.17
N PHE A 219 -16.17 21.14 -1.49
CA PHE A 219 -15.84 19.70 -1.45
C PHE A 219 -16.79 18.87 -0.59
N ASP A 220 -17.73 19.51 0.09
CA ASP A 220 -18.78 18.85 0.86
C ASP A 220 -20.09 18.74 0.07
N LEU A 221 -20.18 19.39 -1.10
CA LEU A 221 -21.29 19.23 -2.02
C LEU A 221 -21.38 17.78 -2.52
N ASN A 222 -22.62 17.29 -2.69
CA ASN A 222 -22.89 15.92 -3.11
C ASN A 222 -23.40 15.83 -4.56
N ASP A 223 -23.64 16.97 -5.20
CA ASP A 223 -24.11 17.07 -6.58
C ASP A 223 -23.01 17.55 -7.52
N TYR A 224 -22.90 16.93 -8.68
CA TYR A 224 -21.88 17.22 -9.67
C TYR A 224 -22.11 18.57 -10.36
N ASP A 225 -23.35 18.86 -10.73
CA ASP A 225 -23.67 20.06 -11.50
C ASP A 225 -23.68 21.28 -10.59
N GLU A 226 -24.12 21.14 -9.34
CA GLU A 226 -23.99 22.14 -8.30
C GLU A 226 -22.52 22.51 -8.09
N PHE A 227 -21.63 21.53 -7.86
CA PHE A 227 -20.20 21.80 -7.70
C PHE A 227 -19.63 22.55 -8.91
N LYS A 228 -19.96 22.13 -10.14
CA LYS A 228 -19.49 22.78 -11.36
C LYS A 228 -19.98 24.22 -11.46
N LYS A 229 -21.23 24.47 -11.12
CA LYS A 229 -21.85 25.81 -11.10
C LYS A 229 -21.13 26.72 -10.11
N GLU A 230 -20.93 26.23 -8.89
CA GLU A 230 -20.27 26.98 -7.83
C GLU A 230 -18.79 27.30 -8.17
N VAL A 231 -18.02 26.34 -8.68
CA VAL A 231 -16.64 26.62 -9.14
C VAL A 231 -16.61 27.65 -10.25
N THR A 232 -17.59 27.63 -11.16
CA THR A 232 -17.69 28.62 -12.24
C THR A 232 -18.02 30.00 -11.67
N SER A 233 -18.98 30.08 -10.74
CA SER A 233 -19.35 31.29 -10.03
C SER A 233 -18.13 31.92 -9.32
N LEU A 234 -17.37 31.14 -8.55
CA LEU A 234 -16.18 31.65 -7.86
C LEU A 234 -15.12 32.27 -8.79
N ILE A 235 -15.02 31.80 -10.03
CA ILE A 235 -14.07 32.35 -11.00
C ILE A 235 -14.49 33.78 -11.43
N HIS A 236 -15.79 34.03 -11.51
CA HIS A 236 -16.34 35.36 -11.92
C HIS A 236 -16.40 36.37 -10.79
N ARG A 237 -16.31 35.92 -9.52
CA ARG A 237 -16.39 36.74 -8.32
C ARG A 237 -15.02 37.22 -7.82
N LYS A 238 -14.13 37.64 -8.76
CA LYS A 238 -12.75 38.03 -8.42
C LYS A 238 -12.66 39.11 -7.35
N GLU A 239 -13.50 40.14 -7.45
CA GLU A 239 -13.47 41.34 -6.60
C GLU A 239 -13.97 41.06 -5.16
N GLU A 240 -14.63 39.92 -4.93
CA GLU A 240 -15.12 39.51 -3.61
C GLU A 240 -14.06 38.80 -2.76
N PHE A 241 -12.96 38.39 -3.38
CA PHE A 241 -11.94 37.59 -2.72
C PHE A 241 -10.62 38.34 -2.57
N HIS A 242 -10.00 38.13 -1.44
CA HIS A 242 -8.61 38.56 -1.27
C HIS A 242 -7.71 37.99 -2.40
N PRO A 243 -6.73 38.75 -2.92
CA PRO A 243 -5.89 38.32 -4.05
C PRO A 243 -5.25 36.96 -3.90
N VAL A 244 -4.82 36.56 -2.67
CA VAL A 244 -4.26 35.24 -2.42
C VAL A 244 -5.30 34.14 -2.57
N ILE A 245 -6.54 34.36 -2.12
CA ILE A 245 -7.62 33.39 -2.22
C ILE A 245 -8.04 33.21 -3.67
N TYR A 246 -8.19 34.31 -4.41
CA TYR A 246 -8.45 34.23 -5.85
C TYR A 246 -7.34 33.51 -6.63
N LYS A 247 -6.08 33.73 -6.25
CA LYS A 247 -4.94 32.99 -6.82
C LYS A 247 -5.03 31.49 -6.57
N ILE A 248 -5.48 31.08 -5.37
CA ILE A 248 -5.73 29.67 -5.02
C ILE A 248 -6.84 29.10 -5.92
N ILE A 249 -7.97 29.78 -6.07
CA ILE A 249 -9.06 29.37 -6.96
C ILE A 249 -8.53 29.17 -8.38
N LYS A 250 -7.86 30.16 -8.94
CA LYS A 250 -7.36 30.14 -10.32
C LYS A 250 -6.31 29.07 -10.59
N LYS A 251 -5.36 28.87 -9.65
CA LYS A 251 -4.20 27.98 -9.87
C LYS A 251 -4.38 26.58 -9.31
N SER A 252 -5.13 26.43 -8.25
CA SER A 252 -5.24 25.13 -7.55
C SER A 252 -6.58 24.42 -7.77
N ILE A 253 -7.67 25.14 -7.94
CA ILE A 253 -9.00 24.54 -8.07
C ILE A 253 -9.43 24.42 -9.53
N ARG A 254 -9.50 25.54 -10.25
CA ARG A 254 -10.01 25.61 -11.63
C ARG A 254 -9.38 24.58 -12.58
N PRO A 255 -8.06 24.44 -12.66
CA PRO A 255 -7.44 23.53 -13.64
C PRO A 255 -7.72 22.05 -13.35
N ARG A 256 -8.05 21.71 -12.09
CA ARG A 256 -8.16 20.33 -11.62
C ARG A 256 -9.56 19.94 -11.14
N TYR A 257 -10.56 20.81 -11.27
CA TYR A 257 -11.89 20.59 -10.70
C TYR A 257 -12.51 19.26 -11.12
N LYS A 258 -12.34 18.85 -12.39
CA LYS A 258 -12.83 17.56 -12.89
C LYS A 258 -12.25 16.36 -12.13
N SER A 259 -11.00 16.46 -11.68
CA SER A 259 -10.34 15.40 -10.91
C SER A 259 -10.72 15.41 -9.43
N PHE A 260 -11.34 16.46 -8.91
CA PHE A 260 -11.88 16.49 -7.57
C PHE A 260 -13.28 15.86 -7.45
N ILE A 261 -14.05 15.81 -8.51
CA ILE A 261 -15.49 15.52 -8.47
C ILE A 261 -15.90 14.24 -9.20
N ARG A 262 -14.95 13.40 -9.61
CA ARG A 262 -15.29 12.14 -10.28
C ARG A 262 -16.13 11.21 -9.40
N HIS A 263 -15.88 11.21 -8.09
CA HIS A 263 -16.64 10.46 -7.09
C HIS A 263 -18.12 10.91 -6.99
N LEU A 264 -18.45 12.13 -7.43
CA LEU A 264 -19.84 12.59 -7.49
C LEU A 264 -20.63 11.91 -8.62
N LYS A 265 -19.94 11.59 -9.73
CA LYS A 265 -20.54 10.87 -10.87
C LYS A 265 -20.58 9.36 -10.67
N ASP A 266 -19.59 8.80 -9.98
CA ASP A 266 -19.52 7.38 -9.66
C ASP A 266 -19.12 7.23 -8.18
N LYS A 267 -20.08 6.89 -7.35
CA LYS A 267 -19.91 6.77 -5.89
C LYS A 267 -18.95 5.67 -5.44
N ARG A 268 -18.56 4.76 -6.36
CA ARG A 268 -17.54 3.73 -6.11
C ARG A 268 -16.12 4.30 -6.13
N ILE A 269 -15.93 5.48 -6.72
CA ILE A 269 -14.63 6.18 -6.69
C ILE A 269 -14.42 6.75 -5.28
N GLU A 270 -13.34 6.34 -4.64
CA GLU A 270 -12.98 6.89 -3.33
C GLU A 270 -12.64 8.38 -3.42
N LYS A 271 -13.28 9.19 -2.58
CA LYS A 271 -13.01 10.63 -2.51
C LYS A 271 -11.73 10.98 -1.75
N THR A 272 -11.19 10.04 -0.96
CA THR A 272 -9.99 10.24 -0.13
C THR A 272 -9.03 9.04 -0.24
N SER A 273 -7.76 9.24 0.15
CA SER A 273 -6.74 8.18 0.27
C SER A 273 -6.70 7.51 1.65
N ASN A 274 -7.69 7.74 2.52
CA ASN A 274 -7.65 7.27 3.90
C ASN A 274 -7.54 5.74 4.02
N LYS A 275 -8.12 4.97 3.08
CA LYS A 275 -8.03 3.50 3.07
C LYS A 275 -6.58 3.03 2.99
N ILE A 276 -5.80 3.60 2.09
CA ILE A 276 -4.39 3.19 1.94
C ILE A 276 -3.51 3.71 3.08
N GLU A 277 -3.81 4.91 3.62
CA GLU A 277 -3.12 5.40 4.81
C GLU A 277 -3.34 4.48 6.03
N ASN A 278 -4.57 3.97 6.20
CA ASN A 278 -4.88 2.98 7.22
C ASN A 278 -4.13 1.65 6.98
N ALA A 279 -4.09 1.17 5.73
CA ALA A 279 -3.30 -0.01 5.38
C ALA A 279 -1.82 0.19 5.74
N PHE A 280 -1.21 1.35 5.40
CA PHE A 280 0.15 1.68 5.80
C PHE A 280 0.36 1.68 7.32
N GLN A 281 -0.56 2.23 8.09
CA GLN A 281 -0.45 2.24 9.55
C GLN A 281 -0.46 0.83 10.15
N LYS A 282 -1.25 -0.07 9.60
CA LYS A 282 -1.39 -1.47 10.07
C LYS A 282 -0.26 -2.37 9.57
N THR A 283 0.13 -2.26 8.29
CA THR A 283 1.16 -3.12 7.70
C THR A 283 2.58 -2.63 7.99
N MET A 284 2.79 -1.31 8.13
CA MET A 284 4.08 -0.69 8.40
C MET A 284 3.96 0.50 9.37
N PRO A 285 3.77 0.28 10.66
CA PRO A 285 3.62 1.34 11.65
C PRO A 285 4.88 2.23 11.75
N LYS A 286 4.70 3.49 12.16
CA LYS A 286 5.77 4.52 12.23
C LYS A 286 7.00 4.05 13.03
N SER A 287 6.81 3.28 14.10
CA SER A 287 7.89 2.72 14.93
C SER A 287 8.82 1.77 14.16
N ARG A 288 8.35 1.19 13.05
CA ARG A 288 9.11 0.23 12.25
C ARG A 288 9.73 0.81 10.99
N LYS A 289 9.22 1.93 10.48
CA LYS A 289 9.69 2.54 9.21
C LYS A 289 11.19 2.86 9.17
N ARG A 290 11.89 2.87 10.30
CA ARG A 290 13.31 3.28 10.42
C ARG A 290 14.24 2.16 10.92
N THR A 291 13.75 0.93 11.08
CA THR A 291 14.50 -0.14 11.76
C THR A 291 15.17 -1.15 10.83
N PHE A 292 14.92 -1.04 9.53
CA PHE A 292 15.37 -2.04 8.57
C PHE A 292 16.83 -1.83 8.11
N LYS A 293 17.54 -2.96 7.92
CA LYS A 293 18.92 -2.98 7.42
C LYS A 293 19.00 -3.42 5.96
N THR A 294 18.03 -4.21 5.45
CA THR A 294 18.06 -4.75 4.10
C THR A 294 16.71 -4.57 3.40
N LYS A 295 16.72 -4.36 2.09
CA LYS A 295 15.52 -4.31 1.24
C LYS A 295 14.74 -5.63 1.35
N ARG A 296 15.42 -6.77 1.28
CA ARG A 296 14.83 -8.11 1.41
C ARG A 296 14.08 -8.28 2.72
N GLY A 297 14.64 -7.83 3.85
CA GLY A 297 13.97 -7.90 5.16
C GLY A 297 12.69 -7.05 5.23
N VAL A 298 12.68 -5.89 4.57
CA VAL A 298 11.48 -5.06 4.46
C VAL A 298 10.41 -5.76 3.61
N LEU A 299 10.78 -6.24 2.41
CA LEU A 299 9.84 -6.87 1.48
C LEU A 299 9.16 -8.09 2.10
N LYS A 300 9.92 -8.95 2.82
CA LYS A 300 9.36 -10.10 3.53
C LYS A 300 8.32 -9.68 4.56
N ARG A 301 8.63 -8.63 5.34
CA ARG A 301 7.68 -8.11 6.33
C ARG A 301 6.44 -7.53 5.67
N ILE A 302 6.60 -6.71 4.63
CA ILE A 302 5.48 -6.13 3.90
C ILE A 302 4.60 -7.25 3.35
N TYR A 303 5.18 -8.21 2.62
CA TYR A 303 4.46 -9.33 2.04
C TYR A 303 3.58 -10.05 3.06
N ARG A 304 4.16 -10.44 4.19
CA ARG A 304 3.40 -11.15 5.25
C ARG A 304 2.30 -10.28 5.85
N ARG A 305 2.59 -9.01 6.14
CA ARG A 305 1.61 -8.10 6.75
C ARG A 305 0.49 -7.76 5.79
N ASP A 306 0.77 -7.67 4.52
CA ASP A 306 -0.21 -7.40 3.47
C ASP A 306 -1.09 -8.64 3.21
N LEU A 307 -0.54 -9.86 3.27
CA LEU A 307 -1.33 -11.09 3.28
C LEU A 307 -2.33 -11.11 4.44
N ILE A 308 -1.86 -10.88 5.66
CA ILE A 308 -2.72 -10.82 6.85
C ILE A 308 -3.80 -9.73 6.71
N TRP A 309 -3.42 -8.56 6.18
CA TRP A 309 -4.37 -7.50 5.88
C TRP A 309 -5.44 -7.98 4.91
N ASN A 310 -5.05 -8.59 3.80
CA ASN A 310 -5.95 -9.05 2.76
C ASN A 310 -6.88 -10.17 3.28
N ASP A 311 -6.36 -11.13 4.04
CA ASP A 311 -7.16 -12.21 4.63
C ASP A 311 -8.24 -11.68 5.59
N ASN A 312 -7.90 -10.69 6.41
CA ASN A 312 -8.86 -10.04 7.29
C ASN A 312 -9.94 -9.29 6.49
N ARG A 313 -9.57 -8.61 5.39
CA ARG A 313 -10.55 -7.90 4.54
C ARG A 313 -11.46 -8.85 3.77
N LYS A 314 -10.95 -9.99 3.30
CA LYS A 314 -11.78 -11.04 2.67
C LYS A 314 -12.83 -11.56 3.64
N LYS A 315 -12.46 -11.88 4.86
CA LYS A 315 -13.39 -12.34 5.91
C LYS A 315 -14.44 -11.28 6.25
N ASP A 316 -14.05 -10.00 6.38
CA ASP A 316 -14.98 -8.90 6.61
C ASP A 316 -16.00 -8.78 5.47
N PHE A 317 -15.57 -8.96 4.21
CA PHE A 317 -16.42 -8.87 3.03
C PHE A 317 -17.40 -10.06 2.93
N GLU A 318 -16.95 -11.28 3.20
CA GLU A 318 -17.79 -12.48 3.23
C GLU A 318 -18.86 -12.38 4.31
N ASN A 319 -18.49 -11.91 5.51
CA ASN A 319 -19.44 -11.70 6.60
C ASN A 319 -20.53 -10.66 6.28
N GLN A 320 -20.20 -9.62 5.49
CA GLN A 320 -21.16 -8.60 5.08
C GLN A 320 -22.15 -9.07 4.00
N GLN A 321 -21.82 -10.12 3.24
CA GLN A 321 -22.71 -10.72 2.25
C GLN A 321 -23.63 -11.82 2.83
N SER A 322 -23.37 -12.26 4.06
CA SER A 322 -24.11 -13.31 4.77
C SER A 322 -25.28 -12.78 5.59
N PHE A 323 -25.52 -11.47 5.56
CA PHE A 323 -26.67 -10.76 6.16
C PHE A 323 -27.49 -10.06 5.07
#